data_d349a7a276a386cebc820928c9845133
#
_entry.id   d349a7a276a386cebc820928c9845133
#
_cell.length_a   1.000
_cell.length_b   1.000
_cell.length_c   1.000
_cell.angle_alpha   90.00
_cell.angle_beta   90.00
_cell.angle_gamma   90.00
#
_symmetry.space_group_name_H-M   'P 1'
#
loop_
_entity.id
_entity.type
_entity.pdbx_description
1 polymer ?
#
loop_
_entity_poly.entity_id
_entity_poly.type
_entity_poly.pdbx_seq_one_letter_code
_entity_poly.pdbx_strand_id
1 'polypeptide(L)'
;MTRPPLRLAVLLAAVTLWAGCAEDYYRASPAPAEVPPNALRVGVTSTYPPIIFRQGGQIAGAEADLARLLGPRLGRPVYFVEVTWDQQIESLMAGKTDIIMSGMSVTDARAVRIAFTEPYLEGGLMAAVRTEDARQYGSREALLRTSATVGVIERTTGDVFVQQSFPNARRVALSIASDGALALRRRTIDVFVHDGPAIAWLVSANEADLAGIWQPLNREHLAWGVRRDDPRLLAQANEILGAWKRDGTLADVLVRWLPYLRRPS
;
A
#
# COMPACT_ATOMS: atom_id res chain seq x y z
N MET A 1 -73.84 32.24 44.31
CA MET A 1 -73.41 31.40 43.21
C MET A 1 -72.00 31.81 42.87
N THR A 2 -71.01 31.21 43.52
CA THR A 2 -69.59 31.52 43.41
C THR A 2 -68.85 30.28 42.87
N ARG A 3 -68.24 30.43 41.72
CA ARG A 3 -67.42 29.40 41.10
C ARG A 3 -66.02 29.38 41.76
N PRO A 4 -65.42 28.24 42.07
CA PRO A 4 -64.07 28.20 42.60
C PRO A 4 -63.01 28.38 41.46
N PRO A 5 -61.75 28.80 41.80
CA PRO A 5 -60.70 29.04 40.82
C PRO A 5 -60.00 27.75 40.42
N LEU A 6 -59.72 27.68 39.15
CA LEU A 6 -58.96 26.58 38.51
C LEU A 6 -57.48 26.64 38.96
N ARG A 7 -57.02 25.61 39.66
CA ARG A 7 -55.61 25.48 40.02
C ARG A 7 -54.84 24.96 38.83
N LEU A 8 -53.94 25.81 38.32
CA LEU A 8 -52.96 25.49 37.28
C LEU A 8 -51.88 24.58 37.89
N ALA A 9 -51.90 23.29 37.57
CA ALA A 9 -50.83 22.37 37.93
C ALA A 9 -49.67 22.58 36.94
N VAL A 10 -48.57 23.13 37.45
CA VAL A 10 -47.27 23.22 36.70
C VAL A 10 -46.63 21.86 36.73
N LEU A 11 -46.65 21.14 35.60
CA LEU A 11 -45.87 19.96 35.36
C LEU A 11 -44.39 20.38 35.12
N LEU A 12 -43.56 20.22 36.15
CA LEU A 12 -42.09 20.23 35.98
C LEU A 12 -41.69 18.94 35.30
N ALA A 13 -41.47 19.00 33.98
CA ALA A 13 -40.81 17.94 33.26
C ALA A 13 -39.33 17.96 33.63
N ALA A 14 -38.88 16.92 34.33
CA ALA A 14 -37.47 16.66 34.60
C ALA A 14 -36.79 16.35 33.27
N VAL A 15 -36.02 17.30 32.75
CA VAL A 15 -35.04 17.06 31.68
C VAL A 15 -33.86 16.34 32.34
N THR A 16 -33.91 15.03 32.34
CA THR A 16 -32.73 14.21 32.66
C THR A 16 -31.76 14.34 31.50
N LEU A 17 -30.68 15.05 31.75
CA LEU A 17 -29.53 15.19 30.89
C LEU A 17 -29.00 13.82 30.45
N TRP A 18 -29.11 13.54 29.18
CA TRP A 18 -28.26 12.54 28.51
C TRP A 18 -26.85 13.16 28.31
N ALA A 19 -26.08 13.19 29.39
CA ALA A 19 -24.65 13.50 29.39
C ALA A 19 -23.86 12.19 29.48
N GLY A 20 -24.01 11.31 28.50
CA GLY A 20 -23.40 9.98 28.59
C GLY A 20 -22.99 9.33 27.28
N CYS A 21 -22.64 10.10 26.24
CA CYS A 21 -22.11 9.51 24.98
C CYS A 21 -21.08 10.39 24.25
N ALA A 22 -20.47 11.37 24.89
CA ALA A 22 -19.45 12.22 24.25
C ALA A 22 -18.01 11.96 24.73
N GLU A 23 -17.81 11.13 25.76
CA GLU A 23 -16.47 10.89 26.32
C GLU A 23 -15.71 9.74 25.65
N ASP A 24 -16.35 8.87 24.85
CA ASP A 24 -15.67 7.76 24.16
C ASP A 24 -15.03 8.17 22.82
N TYR A 25 -15.22 9.37 22.33
CA TYR A 25 -14.64 9.83 21.07
C TYR A 25 -13.21 10.39 21.20
N TYR A 26 -12.74 10.61 22.40
CA TYR A 26 -11.36 11.00 22.72
C TYR A 26 -10.64 9.91 23.52
N ARG A 27 -10.82 8.64 23.18
CA ARG A 27 -9.80 7.68 23.58
C ARG A 27 -8.53 8.04 22.85
N ALA A 28 -7.59 8.62 23.62
CA ALA A 28 -6.22 8.82 23.17
C ALA A 28 -5.76 7.54 22.45
N SER A 29 -5.24 7.70 21.23
CA SER A 29 -4.60 6.58 20.54
C SER A 29 -3.70 5.87 21.54
N PRO A 30 -3.76 4.53 21.67
CA PRO A 30 -2.90 3.83 22.60
C PRO A 30 -1.47 4.31 22.36
N ALA A 31 -0.76 4.61 23.45
CA ALA A 31 0.65 4.99 23.38
C ALA A 31 1.37 4.03 22.43
N PRO A 32 2.31 4.53 21.59
CA PRO A 32 3.02 3.65 20.67
C PRO A 32 3.54 2.46 21.46
N ALA A 33 3.20 1.25 21.01
CA ALA A 33 3.66 0.04 21.68
C ALA A 33 5.18 0.11 21.76
N GLU A 34 5.72 -0.12 22.96
CA GLU A 34 7.17 -0.12 23.17
C GLU A 34 7.81 -1.13 22.21
N VAL A 35 8.87 -0.72 21.52
CA VAL A 35 9.57 -1.59 20.57
C VAL A 35 10.18 -2.76 21.36
N PRO A 36 9.78 -4.02 21.09
CA PRO A 36 10.32 -5.15 21.82
C PRO A 36 11.84 -5.21 21.73
N PRO A 37 12.54 -5.63 22.79
CA PRO A 37 13.97 -5.88 22.73
C PRO A 37 14.31 -6.82 21.57
N ASN A 38 15.37 -6.53 20.82
CA ASN A 38 15.80 -7.32 19.66
C ASN A 38 14.76 -7.47 18.54
N ALA A 39 13.75 -6.59 18.46
CA ALA A 39 12.76 -6.66 17.39
C ALA A 39 13.40 -6.46 16.00
N LEU A 40 12.90 -7.19 15.00
CA LEU A 40 13.09 -6.87 13.59
C LEU A 40 12.18 -5.68 13.27
N ARG A 41 12.77 -4.49 13.12
CA ARG A 41 12.03 -3.27 12.78
C ARG A 41 11.82 -3.21 11.28
N VAL A 42 10.60 -3.50 10.85
CA VAL A 42 10.19 -3.57 9.46
C VAL A 42 9.60 -2.25 9.02
N GLY A 43 10.29 -1.52 8.14
CA GLY A 43 9.80 -0.26 7.56
C GLY A 43 8.71 -0.51 6.53
N VAL A 44 7.54 0.11 6.72
CA VAL A 44 6.37 -0.07 5.84
C VAL A 44 5.70 1.27 5.52
N THR A 45 5.19 1.41 4.30
CA THR A 45 4.25 2.46 3.90
C THR A 45 2.91 1.79 3.64
N SER A 46 2.00 1.86 4.60
CA SER A 46 0.80 1.02 4.67
C SER A 46 -0.37 1.50 3.79
N THR A 47 -0.07 1.91 2.55
CA THR A 47 -1.04 2.45 1.58
C THR A 47 -1.03 1.73 0.23
N TYR A 48 -0.37 0.57 0.14
CA TYR A 48 -0.18 -0.19 -1.09
C TYR A 48 -0.83 -1.58 -1.02
N PRO A 49 -2.18 -1.70 -1.06
CA PRO A 49 -2.83 -3.00 -1.18
C PRO A 49 -2.57 -3.64 -2.57
N PRO A 50 -2.44 -4.97 -2.64
CA PRO A 50 -2.48 -5.94 -1.56
C PRO A 50 -1.08 -6.30 -1.00
N ILE A 51 -0.04 -5.54 -1.33
CA ILE A 51 1.34 -5.80 -0.92
C ILE A 51 1.55 -5.46 0.55
N ILE A 52 1.25 -4.22 0.93
CA ILE A 52 1.37 -3.75 2.31
C ILE A 52 0.37 -2.61 2.56
N PHE A 53 -0.55 -2.79 3.48
CA PHE A 53 -1.60 -1.80 3.74
C PHE A 53 -2.19 -1.96 5.13
N ARG A 54 -3.05 -1.02 5.53
CA ARG A 54 -3.76 -1.09 6.80
C ARG A 54 -5.16 -1.67 6.60
N GLN A 55 -5.48 -2.72 7.34
CA GLN A 55 -6.79 -3.36 7.35
C GLN A 55 -7.24 -3.60 8.79
N GLY A 56 -8.40 -3.10 9.17
CA GLY A 56 -8.92 -3.25 10.53
C GLY A 56 -7.97 -2.72 11.62
N GLY A 57 -7.24 -1.64 11.35
CA GLY A 57 -6.26 -1.07 12.28
C GLY A 57 -4.90 -1.81 12.31
N GLN A 58 -4.74 -2.92 11.60
CA GLN A 58 -3.51 -3.70 11.57
C GLN A 58 -2.80 -3.61 10.22
N ILE A 59 -1.48 -3.81 10.21
CA ILE A 59 -0.71 -3.94 8.99
C ILE A 59 -1.01 -5.31 8.36
N ALA A 60 -1.42 -5.31 7.09
CA ALA A 60 -1.82 -6.48 6.31
C ALA A 60 -1.17 -6.47 4.93
N GLY A 61 -1.29 -7.57 4.19
CA GLY A 61 -0.75 -7.71 2.84
C GLY A 61 0.32 -8.79 2.73
N ALA A 62 0.75 -9.04 1.50
CA ALA A 62 1.72 -10.09 1.22
C ALA A 62 3.02 -9.89 2.01
N GLU A 63 3.56 -8.68 2.04
CA GLU A 63 4.80 -8.40 2.78
C GLU A 63 4.60 -8.38 4.29
N ALA A 64 3.40 -8.05 4.79
CA ALA A 64 3.12 -8.19 6.21
C ALA A 64 3.15 -9.66 6.66
N ASP A 65 2.60 -10.57 5.84
CA ASP A 65 2.64 -12.00 6.12
C ASP A 65 4.07 -12.55 6.01
N LEU A 66 4.82 -12.15 4.97
CA LEU A 66 6.23 -12.52 4.82
C LEU A 66 7.09 -12.01 5.98
N ALA A 67 6.86 -10.78 6.45
CA ALA A 67 7.57 -10.24 7.62
C ALA A 67 7.30 -11.06 8.88
N ARG A 68 6.02 -11.42 9.12
CA ARG A 68 5.64 -12.27 10.27
C ARG A 68 6.24 -13.67 10.22
N LEU A 69 6.52 -14.19 9.02
CA LEU A 69 7.24 -15.46 8.84
C LEU A 69 8.76 -15.28 8.99
N LEU A 70 9.30 -14.13 8.55
CA LEU A 70 10.73 -13.83 8.59
C LEU A 70 11.27 -13.66 10.01
N GLY A 71 10.55 -12.91 10.85
CA GLY A 71 11.00 -12.61 12.21
C GLY A 71 11.34 -13.83 13.04
N PRO A 72 10.46 -14.84 13.21
CA PRO A 72 10.75 -16.08 13.92
C PRO A 72 11.95 -16.86 13.35
N ARG A 73 12.13 -16.86 12.03
CA ARG A 73 13.28 -17.51 11.38
C ARG A 73 14.60 -16.81 11.71
N LEU A 74 14.54 -15.51 12.01
CA LEU A 74 15.69 -14.71 12.48
C LEU A 74 15.84 -14.72 14.01
N GLY A 75 14.90 -15.36 14.76
CA GLY A 75 14.84 -15.30 16.22
C GLY A 75 14.50 -13.90 16.77
N ARG A 76 13.78 -13.09 16.01
CA ARG A 76 13.45 -11.70 16.32
C ARG A 76 11.93 -11.48 16.24
N PRO A 77 11.29 -10.87 17.25
CA PRO A 77 9.91 -10.44 17.12
C PRO A 77 9.80 -9.34 16.04
N VAL A 78 8.70 -9.35 15.28
CA VAL A 78 8.47 -8.36 14.24
C VAL A 78 7.82 -7.11 14.84
N TYR A 79 8.38 -5.95 14.50
CA TYR A 79 7.80 -4.65 14.84
C TYR A 79 7.70 -3.80 13.57
N PHE A 80 6.47 -3.49 13.15
CA PHE A 80 6.24 -2.65 11.98
C PHE A 80 6.44 -1.17 12.34
N VAL A 81 7.31 -0.50 11.60
CA VAL A 81 7.56 0.94 11.69
C VAL A 81 6.95 1.60 10.47
N GLU A 82 5.84 2.32 10.67
CA GLU A 82 5.21 3.05 9.57
C GLU A 82 5.98 4.34 9.29
N VAL A 83 6.36 4.50 8.03
CA VAL A 83 7.03 5.69 7.52
C VAL A 83 6.41 6.06 6.15
N THR A 84 6.51 7.32 5.77
CA THR A 84 6.09 7.75 4.44
C THR A 84 7.02 7.16 3.36
N TRP A 85 6.50 7.02 2.14
CA TRP A 85 7.26 6.40 1.05
C TRP A 85 8.62 7.06 0.81
N ASP A 86 8.67 8.37 0.81
CA ASP A 86 9.89 9.16 0.59
C ASP A 86 10.91 9.03 1.74
N GLN A 87 10.47 8.60 2.93
CA GLN A 87 11.33 8.41 4.10
C GLN A 87 11.82 6.98 4.31
N GLN A 88 11.41 6.01 3.49
CA GLN A 88 11.76 4.59 3.67
C GLN A 88 13.29 4.39 3.72
N ILE A 89 14.00 4.86 2.70
CA ILE A 89 15.46 4.69 2.61
C ILE A 89 16.18 5.49 3.69
N GLU A 90 15.74 6.72 3.97
CA GLU A 90 16.33 7.54 5.04
C GLU A 90 16.16 6.90 6.42
N SER A 91 14.98 6.34 6.69
CA SER A 91 14.72 5.64 7.96
C SER A 91 15.57 4.39 8.12
N LEU A 92 15.78 3.65 7.03
CA LEU A 92 16.67 2.49 7.00
C LEU A 92 18.12 2.90 7.28
N MET A 93 18.65 3.90 6.56
CA MET A 93 20.01 4.39 6.71
C MET A 93 20.26 4.99 8.09
N ALA A 94 19.27 5.66 8.69
CA ALA A 94 19.33 6.20 10.04
C ALA A 94 19.19 5.12 11.14
N GLY A 95 19.02 3.83 10.77
CA GLY A 95 18.86 2.74 11.72
C GLY A 95 17.52 2.78 12.48
N LYS A 96 16.52 3.53 12.02
CA LYS A 96 15.16 3.52 12.58
C LYS A 96 14.42 2.22 12.20
N THR A 97 14.72 1.67 11.03
CA THR A 97 14.27 0.36 10.56
C THR A 97 15.47 -0.52 10.24
N ASP A 98 15.28 -1.84 10.25
CA ASP A 98 16.32 -2.83 9.93
C ASP A 98 16.18 -3.34 8.49
N ILE A 99 14.93 -3.44 8.02
CA ILE A 99 14.57 -3.94 6.71
C ILE A 99 13.36 -3.15 6.18
N ILE A 100 13.36 -2.84 4.89
CA ILE A 100 12.20 -2.27 4.18
C ILE A 100 11.41 -3.41 3.55
N MET A 101 10.15 -3.57 3.94
CA MET A 101 9.19 -4.48 3.31
C MET A 101 7.95 -3.66 2.95
N SER A 102 8.00 -2.99 1.80
CA SER A 102 7.04 -1.96 1.39
C SER A 102 6.80 -1.91 -0.13
N GLY A 103 6.93 -3.09 -0.81
CA GLY A 103 6.75 -3.18 -2.25
C GLY A 103 7.79 -2.39 -3.04
N MET A 104 9.04 -2.38 -2.56
CA MET A 104 10.08 -1.55 -3.17
C MET A 104 10.68 -2.23 -4.41
N SER A 105 10.56 -1.56 -5.57
CA SER A 105 11.23 -1.97 -6.79
C SER A 105 12.73 -1.75 -6.69
N VAL A 106 13.50 -2.73 -7.15
CA VAL A 106 14.95 -2.60 -7.32
C VAL A 106 15.23 -1.62 -8.45
N THR A 107 16.02 -0.58 -8.17
CA THR A 107 16.54 0.36 -9.16
C THR A 107 17.99 0.68 -8.85
N ASP A 108 18.77 1.05 -9.90
CA ASP A 108 20.18 1.42 -9.72
C ASP A 108 20.34 2.59 -8.74
N ALA A 109 19.47 3.59 -8.84
CA ALA A 109 19.48 4.74 -7.94
C ALA A 109 19.28 4.37 -6.47
N ARG A 110 18.41 3.40 -6.17
CA ARG A 110 18.20 2.88 -4.81
C ARG A 110 19.36 1.96 -4.39
N ALA A 111 19.87 1.12 -5.31
CA ALA A 111 20.94 0.17 -5.05
C ALA A 111 22.28 0.85 -4.74
N VAL A 112 22.50 2.10 -5.14
CA VAL A 112 23.65 2.90 -4.68
C VAL A 112 23.61 3.13 -3.17
N ARG A 113 22.43 3.27 -2.59
CA ARG A 113 22.23 3.67 -1.19
C ARG A 113 22.02 2.50 -0.24
N ILE A 114 21.27 1.48 -0.66
CA ILE A 114 20.90 0.33 0.14
C ILE A 114 21.24 -0.97 -0.59
N ALA A 115 21.28 -2.09 0.13
CA ALA A 115 21.35 -3.42 -0.45
C ALA A 115 19.95 -4.01 -0.60
N PHE A 116 19.73 -4.82 -1.62
CA PHE A 116 18.48 -5.54 -1.85
C PHE A 116 18.66 -7.03 -1.68
N THR A 117 17.64 -7.68 -1.15
CA THR A 117 17.55 -9.16 -1.22
C THR A 117 17.40 -9.61 -2.67
N GLU A 118 17.45 -10.93 -2.89
CA GLU A 118 16.87 -11.51 -4.10
C GLU A 118 15.41 -11.06 -4.24
N PRO A 119 14.92 -10.84 -5.47
CA PRO A 119 13.53 -10.46 -5.69
C PRO A 119 12.57 -11.54 -5.17
N TYR A 120 11.52 -11.12 -4.47
CA TYR A 120 10.45 -12.02 -4.06
C TYR A 120 9.27 -12.03 -5.05
N LEU A 121 9.14 -10.99 -5.87
CA LEU A 121 8.09 -10.84 -6.88
C LEU A 121 8.67 -10.17 -8.13
N GLU A 122 8.39 -10.76 -9.29
CA GLU A 122 8.60 -10.14 -10.58
C GLU A 122 7.28 -9.56 -11.09
N GLY A 123 7.34 -8.37 -11.67
CA GLY A 123 6.18 -7.66 -12.15
C GLY A 123 6.54 -6.53 -13.12
N GLY A 124 5.80 -5.47 -13.05
CA GLY A 124 6.01 -4.25 -13.83
C GLY A 124 4.86 -3.29 -13.64
N LEU A 125 5.02 -2.11 -14.18
CA LEU A 125 3.99 -1.08 -14.20
C LEU A 125 2.86 -1.49 -15.14
N MET A 126 1.64 -1.23 -14.72
CA MET A 126 0.41 -1.41 -15.50
C MET A 126 -0.43 -0.13 -15.42
N ALA A 127 -1.54 -0.10 -16.15
CA ALA A 127 -2.44 1.03 -16.13
C ALA A 127 -3.88 0.61 -15.80
N ALA A 128 -4.59 1.48 -15.11
CA ALA A 128 -6.03 1.44 -14.99
C ALA A 128 -6.66 2.64 -15.70
N VAL A 129 -7.80 2.41 -16.32
CA VAL A 129 -8.59 3.42 -17.03
C VAL A 129 -10.08 3.22 -16.70
N ARG A 130 -10.95 4.15 -17.07
CA ARG A 130 -12.39 3.89 -17.03
C ARG A 130 -12.75 2.81 -18.04
N THR A 131 -13.73 1.97 -17.71
CA THR A 131 -14.16 0.85 -18.57
C THR A 131 -14.55 1.32 -19.96
N GLU A 132 -15.22 2.45 -20.10
CA GLU A 132 -15.63 3.05 -21.37
C GLU A 132 -14.47 3.50 -22.23
N ASP A 133 -13.34 3.89 -21.61
CA ASP A 133 -12.13 4.37 -22.30
C ASP A 133 -11.14 3.23 -22.63
N ALA A 134 -11.40 2.00 -22.19
CA ALA A 134 -10.47 0.87 -22.32
C ALA A 134 -10.02 0.61 -23.76
N ARG A 135 -10.90 0.84 -24.75
CA ARG A 135 -10.55 0.67 -26.16
C ARG A 135 -9.54 1.69 -26.66
N GLN A 136 -9.61 2.92 -26.14
CA GLN A 136 -8.69 4.01 -26.51
C GLN A 136 -7.26 3.74 -26.01
N TYR A 137 -7.13 3.12 -24.82
CA TYR A 137 -5.85 2.88 -24.15
C TYR A 137 -5.44 1.40 -24.18
N GLY A 138 -6.04 0.59 -25.04
CA GLY A 138 -5.98 -0.88 -25.01
C GLY A 138 -4.62 -1.51 -25.33
N SER A 139 -3.57 -0.72 -25.59
CA SER A 139 -2.22 -1.24 -25.79
C SER A 139 -1.15 -0.34 -25.12
N ARG A 140 0.03 -0.94 -24.90
CA ARG A 140 1.19 -0.20 -24.40
C ARG A 140 1.55 0.98 -25.32
N GLU A 141 1.50 0.79 -26.63
CA GLU A 141 1.81 1.83 -27.63
C GLU A 141 0.80 2.98 -27.57
N ALA A 142 -0.48 2.68 -27.40
CA ALA A 142 -1.52 3.70 -27.23
C ALA A 142 -1.30 4.53 -25.95
N LEU A 143 -0.95 3.87 -24.85
CA LEU A 143 -0.61 4.54 -23.60
C LEU A 143 0.60 5.45 -23.74
N LEU A 144 1.72 4.96 -24.29
CA LEU A 144 2.95 5.74 -24.42
C LEU A 144 2.82 6.97 -25.33
N ARG A 145 1.88 6.96 -26.28
CA ARG A 145 1.61 8.08 -27.21
C ARG A 145 0.51 9.01 -26.74
N THR A 146 -0.14 8.71 -25.63
CA THR A 146 -1.31 9.48 -25.17
C THR A 146 -0.94 10.93 -24.83
N SER A 147 -1.87 11.84 -25.08
CA SER A 147 -1.87 13.21 -24.57
C SER A 147 -2.78 13.39 -23.35
N ALA A 148 -3.29 12.29 -22.83
CA ALA A 148 -4.20 12.26 -21.70
C ALA A 148 -3.54 12.70 -20.38
N THR A 149 -4.37 12.89 -19.36
CA THR A 149 -3.91 13.14 -18.00
C THR A 149 -3.60 11.81 -17.32
N VAL A 150 -2.33 11.61 -16.96
CA VAL A 150 -1.83 10.39 -16.33
C VAL A 150 -1.54 10.63 -14.85
N GLY A 151 -2.27 9.92 -14.00
CA GLY A 151 -2.05 9.90 -12.55
C GLY A 151 -0.96 8.90 -12.17
N VAL A 152 -0.11 9.29 -11.23
CA VAL A 152 0.97 8.46 -10.66
C VAL A 152 1.09 8.75 -9.18
N ILE A 153 1.67 7.82 -8.42
CA ILE A 153 2.09 8.11 -7.04
C ILE A 153 3.47 8.76 -7.06
N GLU A 154 3.56 9.92 -6.45
CA GLU A 154 4.77 10.74 -6.44
C GLU A 154 6.01 9.96 -5.95
N ARG A 155 7.15 10.16 -6.60
CA ARG A 155 8.45 9.55 -6.25
C ARG A 155 8.50 8.03 -6.31
N THR A 156 7.55 7.40 -7.01
CA THR A 156 7.61 5.97 -7.34
C THR A 156 8.30 5.73 -8.68
N THR A 157 8.57 4.45 -9.00
CA THR A 157 9.04 4.06 -10.33
C THR A 157 8.03 4.40 -11.43
N GLY A 158 6.72 4.31 -11.12
CA GLY A 158 5.64 4.71 -12.01
C GLY A 158 5.71 6.20 -12.36
N ASP A 159 6.00 7.04 -11.37
CA ASP A 159 6.18 8.47 -11.57
C ASP A 159 7.35 8.78 -12.51
N VAL A 160 8.52 8.20 -12.21
CA VAL A 160 9.72 8.37 -13.05
C VAL A 160 9.48 7.84 -14.46
N PHE A 161 8.84 6.68 -14.60
CA PHE A 161 8.55 6.08 -15.89
C PHE A 161 7.64 6.97 -16.74
N VAL A 162 6.56 7.51 -16.17
CA VAL A 162 5.65 8.41 -16.89
C VAL A 162 6.37 9.69 -17.33
N GLN A 163 7.21 10.28 -16.48
CA GLN A 163 8.01 11.44 -16.86
C GLN A 163 8.94 11.18 -18.05
N GLN A 164 9.51 9.99 -18.11
CA GLN A 164 10.49 9.63 -19.14
C GLN A 164 9.87 9.09 -20.43
N SER A 165 8.74 8.38 -20.32
CA SER A 165 8.21 7.56 -21.42
C SER A 165 6.87 8.05 -22.00
N PHE A 166 6.24 9.07 -21.40
CA PHE A 166 4.97 9.63 -21.86
C PHE A 166 5.14 11.09 -22.28
N PRO A 167 5.79 11.37 -23.42
CA PRO A 167 6.24 12.72 -23.79
C PRO A 167 5.11 13.73 -24.00
N ASN A 168 3.90 13.25 -24.29
CA ASN A 168 2.75 14.11 -24.58
C ASN A 168 1.73 14.18 -23.43
N ALA A 169 1.88 13.33 -22.41
CA ALA A 169 0.90 13.20 -21.33
C ALA A 169 1.02 14.35 -20.31
N ARG A 170 -0.10 14.74 -19.75
CA ARG A 170 -0.13 15.62 -18.57
C ARG A 170 -0.06 14.76 -17.29
N ARG A 171 1.09 14.78 -16.63
CA ARG A 171 1.29 14.07 -15.38
C ARG A 171 0.56 14.75 -14.21
N VAL A 172 -0.12 13.96 -13.38
CA VAL A 172 -0.73 14.37 -12.11
C VAL A 172 -0.22 13.47 -10.99
N ALA A 173 0.41 14.07 -9.98
CA ALA A 173 0.86 13.36 -8.80
C ALA A 173 -0.30 13.15 -7.82
N LEU A 174 -0.46 11.94 -7.31
CA LEU A 174 -1.40 11.54 -6.28
C LEU A 174 -0.62 11.09 -5.05
N SER A 175 -1.26 11.17 -3.87
CA SER A 175 -0.62 10.86 -2.60
C SER A 175 -0.61 9.37 -2.28
N ILE A 176 -1.71 8.67 -2.56
CA ILE A 176 -1.89 7.24 -2.27
C ILE A 176 -2.60 6.51 -3.42
N ALA A 177 -2.37 5.21 -3.54
CA ALA A 177 -2.91 4.41 -4.66
C ALA A 177 -4.45 4.39 -4.72
N SER A 178 -5.14 4.44 -3.58
CA SER A 178 -6.61 4.50 -3.54
C SER A 178 -7.20 5.75 -4.19
N ASP A 179 -6.45 6.86 -4.22
CA ASP A 179 -6.89 8.10 -4.87
C ASP A 179 -7.01 7.94 -6.39
N GLY A 180 -6.27 6.98 -6.98
CA GLY A 180 -6.32 6.67 -8.41
C GLY A 180 -7.72 6.32 -8.91
N ALA A 181 -8.44 5.45 -8.18
CA ALA A 181 -9.81 5.08 -8.55
C ALA A 181 -10.77 6.27 -8.50
N LEU A 182 -10.68 7.08 -7.45
CA LEU A 182 -11.50 8.27 -7.30
C LEU A 182 -11.19 9.31 -8.39
N ALA A 183 -9.92 9.53 -8.69
CA ALA A 183 -9.46 10.46 -9.71
C ALA A 183 -9.92 10.04 -11.12
N LEU A 184 -9.87 8.73 -11.46
CA LEU A 184 -10.40 8.18 -12.70
C LEU A 184 -11.92 8.42 -12.81
N ARG A 185 -12.69 8.07 -11.77
CA ARG A 185 -14.15 8.28 -11.77
C ARG A 185 -14.55 9.74 -11.86
N ARG A 186 -13.80 10.63 -11.22
CA ARG A 186 -14.02 12.09 -11.27
C ARG A 186 -13.47 12.74 -12.54
N ARG A 187 -12.85 11.98 -13.45
CA ARG A 187 -12.22 12.46 -14.68
C ARG A 187 -11.16 13.54 -14.45
N THR A 188 -10.52 13.55 -13.26
CA THR A 188 -9.36 14.41 -12.99
C THR A 188 -8.08 13.82 -13.57
N ILE A 189 -8.07 12.49 -13.80
CA ILE A 189 -7.10 11.78 -14.61
C ILE A 189 -7.83 10.84 -15.60
N ASP A 190 -7.15 10.45 -16.66
CA ASP A 190 -7.67 9.53 -17.67
C ASP A 190 -7.05 8.14 -17.58
N VAL A 191 -5.81 8.10 -17.15
CA VAL A 191 -5.01 6.89 -16.95
C VAL A 191 -4.37 6.94 -15.57
N PHE A 192 -4.35 5.83 -14.86
CA PHE A 192 -3.59 5.69 -13.61
C PHE A 192 -2.52 4.62 -13.79
N VAL A 193 -1.25 4.98 -13.58
CA VAL A 193 -0.10 4.07 -13.72
C VAL A 193 0.45 3.72 -12.34
N HIS A 194 0.56 2.43 -12.07
CA HIS A 194 1.14 1.89 -10.84
C HIS A 194 1.63 0.46 -11.08
N ASP A 195 2.24 -0.18 -10.07
CA ASP A 195 2.63 -1.58 -10.11
C ASP A 195 1.41 -2.50 -10.36
N GLY A 196 1.64 -3.58 -11.10
CA GLY A 196 0.60 -4.53 -11.46
C GLY A 196 -0.29 -5.00 -10.30
N PRO A 197 0.26 -5.37 -9.13
CA PRO A 197 -0.53 -5.74 -7.96
C PRO A 197 -1.50 -4.65 -7.50
N ALA A 198 -1.08 -3.37 -7.48
CA ALA A 198 -1.94 -2.26 -7.10
C ALA A 198 -3.07 -2.05 -8.12
N ILE A 199 -2.73 -2.12 -9.41
CA ILE A 199 -3.72 -2.00 -10.49
C ILE A 199 -4.74 -3.15 -10.42
N ALA A 200 -4.29 -4.38 -10.20
CA ALA A 200 -5.18 -5.53 -10.08
C ALA A 200 -6.15 -5.38 -8.90
N TRP A 201 -5.63 -4.96 -7.75
CA TRP A 201 -6.46 -4.70 -6.57
C TRP A 201 -7.46 -3.56 -6.81
N LEU A 202 -7.00 -2.44 -7.34
CA LEU A 202 -7.82 -1.26 -7.60
C LEU A 202 -8.96 -1.58 -8.59
N VAL A 203 -8.66 -2.28 -9.68
CA VAL A 203 -9.65 -2.66 -10.69
C VAL A 203 -10.64 -3.68 -10.11
N SER A 204 -10.18 -4.71 -9.38
CA SER A 204 -11.08 -5.71 -8.79
C SER A 204 -12.06 -5.11 -7.77
N ALA A 205 -11.65 -4.06 -7.06
CA ALA A 205 -12.52 -3.34 -6.12
C ALA A 205 -13.48 -2.35 -6.81
N ASN A 206 -13.32 -2.11 -8.12
CA ASN A 206 -14.07 -1.12 -8.91
C ASN A 206 -14.42 -1.64 -10.31
N GLU A 207 -14.68 -2.93 -10.47
CA GLU A 207 -14.82 -3.62 -11.77
C GLU A 207 -15.97 -3.08 -12.65
N ALA A 208 -16.98 -2.46 -12.06
CA ALA A 208 -18.05 -1.81 -12.80
C ALA A 208 -17.58 -0.56 -13.55
N ASP A 209 -16.62 0.17 -12.99
CA ASP A 209 -16.21 1.50 -13.47
C ASP A 209 -14.84 1.51 -14.15
N LEU A 210 -13.97 0.58 -13.75
CA LEU A 210 -12.55 0.59 -14.12
C LEU A 210 -12.12 -0.69 -14.82
N ALA A 211 -11.23 -0.54 -15.79
CA ALA A 211 -10.59 -1.62 -16.52
C ALA A 211 -9.07 -1.53 -16.40
N GLY A 212 -8.42 -2.69 -16.29
CA GLY A 212 -6.96 -2.79 -16.30
C GLY A 212 -6.42 -2.98 -17.72
N ILE A 213 -5.33 -2.31 -18.04
CA ILE A 213 -4.52 -2.59 -19.22
C ILE A 213 -3.38 -3.50 -18.77
N TRP A 214 -3.54 -4.80 -19.05
CA TRP A 214 -2.72 -5.86 -18.49
C TRP A 214 -1.40 -6.11 -19.22
N GLN A 215 -1.13 -5.35 -20.28
CA GLN A 215 0.18 -5.37 -20.93
C GLN A 215 1.18 -4.55 -20.10
N PRO A 216 2.22 -5.17 -19.54
CA PRO A 216 3.20 -4.45 -18.72
C PRO A 216 3.89 -3.33 -19.50
N LEU A 217 4.01 -2.17 -18.88
CA LEU A 217 4.71 -1.01 -19.46
C LEU A 217 6.24 -1.18 -19.38
N ASN A 218 6.71 -1.88 -18.32
CA ASN A 218 8.12 -2.21 -18.10
C ASN A 218 8.24 -3.55 -17.35
N ARG A 219 9.46 -3.90 -16.93
CA ARG A 219 9.72 -5.00 -15.98
C ARG A 219 10.31 -4.42 -14.71
N GLU A 220 9.82 -4.89 -13.58
CA GLU A 220 10.31 -4.54 -12.25
C GLU A 220 10.45 -5.77 -11.37
N HIS A 221 11.37 -5.67 -10.42
CA HIS A 221 11.62 -6.69 -9.41
C HIS A 221 11.37 -6.07 -8.04
N LEU A 222 10.44 -6.62 -7.26
CA LEU A 222 10.22 -6.20 -5.89
C LEU A 222 11.13 -7.02 -4.97
N ALA A 223 11.88 -6.30 -4.12
CA ALA A 223 12.81 -6.91 -3.17
C ALA A 223 12.83 -6.11 -1.85
N TRP A 224 13.33 -6.76 -0.80
CA TRP A 224 13.45 -6.11 0.50
C TRP A 224 14.76 -5.32 0.57
N GLY A 225 14.68 -4.11 1.12
CA GLY A 225 15.84 -3.26 1.30
C GLY A 225 16.46 -3.45 2.68
N VAL A 226 17.78 -3.59 2.75
CA VAL A 226 18.55 -3.61 4.00
C VAL A 226 19.73 -2.64 3.90
N ARG A 227 20.30 -2.24 5.05
CA ARG A 227 21.51 -1.41 5.04
C ARG A 227 22.67 -2.15 4.39
N ARG A 228 23.49 -1.41 3.67
CA ARG A 228 24.71 -1.99 3.02
C ARG A 228 25.76 -2.47 4.03
N ASP A 229 25.74 -1.90 5.24
CA ASP A 229 26.64 -2.27 6.35
C ASP A 229 26.08 -3.39 7.25
N ASP A 230 24.94 -4.00 6.85
CA ASP A 230 24.38 -5.19 7.50
C ASP A 230 24.32 -6.39 6.53
N PRO A 231 25.49 -6.90 6.06
CA PRO A 231 25.55 -8.04 5.16
C PRO A 231 25.03 -9.34 5.81
N ARG A 232 25.02 -9.39 7.15
CA ARG A 232 24.51 -10.54 7.88
C ARG A 232 23.00 -10.67 7.73
N LEU A 233 22.26 -9.60 7.95
CA LEU A 233 20.80 -9.61 7.76
C LEU A 233 20.45 -9.91 6.31
N LEU A 234 21.17 -9.32 5.35
CA LEU A 234 21.00 -9.58 3.92
C LEU A 234 21.16 -11.08 3.59
N ALA A 235 22.25 -11.69 4.07
CA ALA A 235 22.51 -13.09 3.82
C ALA A 235 21.43 -14.00 4.43
N GLN A 236 21.05 -13.75 5.68
CA GLN A 236 19.99 -14.50 6.36
C GLN A 236 18.63 -14.35 5.67
N ALA A 237 18.26 -13.13 5.27
CA ALA A 237 17.01 -12.89 4.55
C ALA A 237 16.99 -13.62 3.20
N ASN A 238 18.10 -13.62 2.45
CA ASN A 238 18.22 -14.34 1.18
C ASN A 238 18.16 -15.86 1.36
N GLU A 239 18.82 -16.41 2.38
CA GLU A 239 18.77 -17.84 2.70
C GLU A 239 17.32 -18.29 2.97
N ILE A 240 16.62 -17.54 3.82
CA ILE A 240 15.21 -17.81 4.18
C ILE A 240 14.31 -17.66 2.95
N LEU A 241 14.47 -16.59 2.18
CA LEU A 241 13.70 -16.37 0.96
C LEU A 241 13.95 -17.47 -0.08
N GLY A 242 15.22 -17.90 -0.23
CA GLY A 242 15.58 -19.03 -1.09
C GLY A 242 14.93 -20.34 -0.64
N ALA A 243 14.85 -20.61 0.67
CA ALA A 243 14.11 -21.74 1.20
C ALA A 243 12.63 -21.67 0.85
N TRP A 244 11.97 -20.50 1.07
CA TRP A 244 10.56 -20.29 0.75
C TRP A 244 10.24 -20.38 -0.75
N LYS A 245 11.18 -20.01 -1.61
CA LYS A 245 11.05 -20.25 -3.07
C LYS A 245 11.04 -21.73 -3.42
N ARG A 246 11.82 -22.55 -2.70
CA ARG A 246 11.92 -24.00 -2.96
C ARG A 246 10.79 -24.82 -2.35
N ASP A 247 10.36 -24.47 -1.15
CA ASP A 247 9.34 -25.23 -0.40
C ASP A 247 7.89 -24.78 -0.67
N GLY A 248 7.70 -23.71 -1.49
CA GLY A 248 6.40 -23.19 -1.86
C GLY A 248 5.83 -22.13 -0.92
N THR A 249 6.43 -21.89 0.25
CA THR A 249 5.94 -20.90 1.24
C THR A 249 5.73 -19.51 0.61
N LEU A 250 6.70 -19.05 -0.20
CA LEU A 250 6.56 -17.76 -0.90
C LEU A 250 5.37 -17.77 -1.86
N ALA A 251 5.21 -18.82 -2.65
CA ALA A 251 4.12 -18.96 -3.61
C ALA A 251 2.75 -18.95 -2.90
N ASP A 252 2.63 -19.64 -1.78
CA ASP A 252 1.38 -19.71 -1.00
C ASP A 252 0.98 -18.33 -0.45
N VAL A 253 1.93 -17.57 0.08
CA VAL A 253 1.68 -16.20 0.55
C VAL A 253 1.28 -15.30 -0.63
N LEU A 254 2.04 -15.34 -1.72
CA LEU A 254 1.76 -14.51 -2.89
C LEU A 254 0.41 -14.84 -3.51
N VAL A 255 0.06 -16.10 -3.72
CA VAL A 255 -1.24 -16.51 -4.31
C VAL A 255 -2.42 -16.13 -3.42
N ARG A 256 -2.25 -16.11 -2.10
CA ARG A 256 -3.30 -15.66 -1.18
C ARG A 256 -3.70 -14.20 -1.44
N TRP A 257 -2.73 -13.34 -1.68
CA TRP A 257 -2.93 -11.90 -1.88
C TRP A 257 -3.06 -11.49 -3.35
N LEU A 258 -2.46 -12.29 -4.25
CA LEU A 258 -2.39 -12.09 -5.69
C LEU A 258 -2.88 -13.35 -6.40
N PRO A 259 -4.19 -13.66 -6.34
CA PRO A 259 -4.73 -14.92 -6.84
C PRO A 259 -4.54 -15.11 -8.35
N TYR A 260 -4.30 -14.05 -9.11
CA TYR A 260 -3.97 -14.11 -10.53
C TYR A 260 -2.58 -14.73 -10.83
N LEU A 261 -1.72 -14.87 -9.82
CA LEU A 261 -0.45 -15.60 -9.94
C LEU A 261 -0.62 -17.12 -9.89
N ARG A 262 -1.82 -17.61 -9.56
CA ARG A 262 -2.10 -19.05 -9.60
C ARG A 262 -1.98 -19.53 -11.04
N ARG A 263 -1.04 -20.44 -11.30
CA ARG A 263 -0.95 -21.08 -12.62
C ARG A 263 -2.26 -21.84 -12.88
N PRO A 264 -2.87 -21.73 -14.08
CA PRO A 264 -3.94 -22.64 -14.44
C PRO A 264 -3.40 -24.06 -14.36
N SER A 265 -4.15 -24.93 -13.67
CA SER A 265 -3.89 -26.37 -13.54
C SER A 265 -4.02 -27.07 -14.86
#